data_d8a6fa42bf56f25c2263c3673c18e885
#
_entry.id   d8a6fa42bf56f25c2263c3673c18e885
#
_cell.length_a   1.000
_cell.length_b   1.000
_cell.length_c   1.000
_cell.angle_alpha   90.00
_cell.angle_beta   90.00
_cell.angle_gamma   90.00
#
_symmetry.space_group_name_H-M   'P 1'
#
loop_
_entity.id
_entity.type
_entity.pdbx_description
1 polymer ?
#
loop_
_entity_poly.entity_id
_entity_poly.type
_entity_poly.pdbx_seq_one_letter_code
_entity_poly.pdbx_strand_id
1 'polypeptide(L)'
;MSADLNVEDMVIFLSGPMRGYPALNHAAFHGYAEWLRSHGFQVISPADHDHEIGIDPEDADFDINSDTFGTETISTLMEWCLTKVLREATMVALMPGWEQSKGALAEIAAAKAVGIPVFEIDRPGERLLLLSAHVTVKLNDTPSPVAMILMPRDGA
;
A
#
# COMPACT_ATOMS: atom_id res chain seq x y z
N MET A 1 8.73 -18.89 -3.49
CA MET A 1 8.37 -18.15 -4.71
C MET A 1 9.32 -16.96 -4.85
N SER A 2 9.84 -16.71 -6.01
CA SER A 2 10.74 -15.58 -6.27
C SER A 2 10.08 -14.61 -7.24
N ALA A 3 10.26 -13.32 -6.97
CA ALA A 3 9.83 -12.25 -7.87
C ALA A 3 11.06 -11.46 -8.29
N ASP A 4 11.27 -11.34 -9.60
CA ASP A 4 12.30 -10.48 -10.15
C ASP A 4 11.68 -9.10 -10.35
N LEU A 5 12.22 -8.10 -9.67
CA LEU A 5 11.72 -6.73 -9.70
C LEU A 5 12.67 -5.84 -10.50
N ASN A 6 12.16 -5.29 -11.59
CA ASN A 6 12.82 -4.22 -12.31
C ASN A 6 12.22 -2.90 -11.82
N VAL A 7 13.06 -1.93 -11.46
CA VAL A 7 12.62 -0.64 -10.89
C VAL A 7 11.60 0.06 -11.77
N GLU A 8 11.78 -0.03 -13.09
CA GLU A 8 10.88 0.61 -14.06
C GLU A 8 9.47 0.02 -14.04
N ASP A 9 9.36 -1.25 -13.61
CA ASP A 9 8.10 -2.00 -13.60
C ASP A 9 7.53 -2.14 -12.18
N MET A 10 8.17 -1.54 -11.18
CA MET A 10 7.71 -1.60 -9.79
C MET A 10 6.49 -0.72 -9.56
N VAL A 11 5.40 -1.37 -9.18
CA VAL A 11 4.15 -0.71 -8.79
C VAL A 11 3.82 -1.12 -7.36
N ILE A 12 3.85 -0.16 -6.45
CA ILE A 12 3.54 -0.38 -5.05
C ILE A 12 2.08 -0.06 -4.80
N PHE A 13 1.34 -1.02 -4.23
CA PHE A 13 0.05 -0.75 -3.62
C PHE A 13 0.28 -0.35 -2.17
N LEU A 14 -0.11 0.87 -1.81
CA LEU A 14 0.04 1.39 -0.45
C LEU A 14 -1.17 0.97 0.39
N SER A 15 -0.92 0.26 1.48
CA SER A 15 -1.94 -0.34 2.32
C SER A 15 -1.77 0.12 3.77
N GLY A 16 -2.87 0.36 4.46
CA GLY A 16 -2.85 0.78 5.85
C GLY A 16 -4.22 1.16 6.36
N PRO A 17 -4.30 1.63 7.62
CA PRO A 17 -5.56 1.97 8.24
C PRO A 17 -6.14 3.26 7.66
N MET A 18 -7.43 3.25 7.36
CA MET A 18 -8.20 4.44 6.95
C MET A 18 -9.35 4.69 7.91
N ARG A 19 -10.28 3.74 8.03
CA ARG A 19 -11.44 3.88 8.92
C ARG A 19 -11.00 3.91 10.37
N GLY A 20 -11.63 4.79 11.15
CA GLY A 20 -11.29 5.00 12.56
C GLY A 20 -10.14 6.00 12.78
N TYR A 21 -9.51 6.47 11.71
CA TYR A 21 -8.49 7.50 11.75
C TYR A 21 -9.07 8.85 11.31
N PRO A 22 -8.59 9.97 11.87
CA PRO A 22 -9.01 11.30 11.42
C PRO A 22 -8.85 11.46 9.90
N ALA A 23 -9.87 12.02 9.25
CA ALA A 23 -9.89 12.24 7.79
C ALA A 23 -9.48 11.01 6.98
N LEU A 24 -9.91 9.81 7.40
CA LEU A 24 -9.56 8.52 6.76
C LEU A 24 -8.06 8.32 6.59
N ASN A 25 -7.25 8.94 7.43
CA ASN A 25 -5.79 8.85 7.38
C ASN A 25 -5.18 9.33 6.05
N HIS A 26 -5.90 10.13 5.27
CA HIS A 26 -5.46 10.56 3.93
C HIS A 26 -4.11 11.28 3.96
N ALA A 27 -3.86 12.13 4.96
CA ALA A 27 -2.57 12.84 5.05
C ALA A 27 -1.38 11.90 5.15
N ALA A 28 -1.51 10.80 5.91
CA ALA A 28 -0.47 9.79 6.02
C ALA A 28 -0.29 9.03 4.69
N PHE A 29 -1.39 8.64 4.03
CA PHE A 29 -1.31 8.02 2.70
C PHE A 29 -0.57 8.91 1.71
N HIS A 30 -0.91 10.19 1.65
CA HIS A 30 -0.24 11.13 0.75
C HIS A 30 1.24 11.29 1.08
N GLY A 31 1.59 11.39 2.36
CA GLY A 31 2.99 11.50 2.79
C GLY A 31 3.83 10.29 2.43
N TYR A 32 3.33 9.08 2.68
CA TYR A 32 4.03 7.86 2.32
C TYR A 32 4.09 7.64 0.81
N ALA A 33 3.01 7.95 0.09
CA ALA A 33 3.00 7.86 -1.37
C ALA A 33 4.04 8.80 -2.00
N GLU A 34 4.12 10.04 -1.52
CA GLU A 34 5.10 11.01 -1.97
C GLU A 34 6.54 10.52 -1.72
N TRP A 35 6.80 10.00 -0.53
CA TRP A 35 8.09 9.44 -0.18
C TRP A 35 8.49 8.28 -1.11
N LEU A 36 7.59 7.34 -1.35
CA LEU A 36 7.85 6.22 -2.27
C LEU A 36 8.05 6.70 -3.70
N ARG A 37 7.24 7.63 -4.18
CA ARG A 37 7.37 8.21 -5.53
C ARG A 37 8.69 8.95 -5.69
N SER A 38 9.19 9.59 -4.63
CA SER A 38 10.50 10.26 -4.66
C SER A 38 11.67 9.29 -4.89
N HIS A 39 11.47 8.00 -4.61
CA HIS A 39 12.45 6.94 -4.88
C HIS A 39 12.25 6.25 -6.23
N GLY A 40 11.34 6.75 -7.06
CA GLY A 40 11.12 6.25 -8.43
C GLY A 40 10.02 5.20 -8.57
N PHE A 41 9.35 4.80 -7.48
CA PHE A 41 8.25 3.86 -7.56
C PHE A 41 7.00 4.47 -8.16
N GLN A 42 6.26 3.65 -8.91
CA GLN A 42 4.85 3.92 -9.16
C GLN A 42 4.07 3.51 -7.91
N VAL A 43 3.11 4.32 -7.50
CA VAL A 43 2.32 4.07 -6.28
C VAL A 43 0.84 4.16 -6.58
N ILE A 44 0.12 3.12 -6.20
CA ILE A 44 -1.34 3.10 -6.16
C ILE A 44 -1.76 3.36 -4.73
N SER A 45 -2.43 4.48 -4.50
CA SER A 45 -2.92 4.87 -3.17
C SER A 45 -4.44 4.91 -3.13
N PRO A 46 -5.08 4.19 -2.18
CA PRO A 46 -6.52 4.30 -1.98
C PRO A 46 -7.00 5.72 -1.70
N ALA A 47 -6.19 6.54 -1.04
CA ALA A 47 -6.54 7.94 -0.78
C ALA A 47 -6.63 8.77 -2.06
N ASP A 48 -5.78 8.50 -3.06
CA ASP A 48 -5.87 9.13 -4.38
C ASP A 48 -7.16 8.73 -5.09
N HIS A 49 -7.51 7.45 -5.01
CA HIS A 49 -8.75 6.94 -5.59
C HIS A 49 -9.98 7.58 -4.94
N ASP A 50 -10.01 7.67 -3.61
CA ASP A 50 -11.08 8.34 -2.88
C ASP A 50 -11.28 9.77 -3.40
N HIS A 51 -10.19 10.50 -3.56
CA HIS A 51 -10.22 11.87 -4.10
C HIS A 51 -10.79 11.91 -5.53
N GLU A 52 -10.36 10.98 -6.40
CA GLU A 52 -10.83 10.90 -7.79
C GLU A 52 -12.33 10.65 -7.90
N ILE A 53 -12.91 9.88 -6.98
CA ILE A 53 -14.34 9.56 -6.97
C ILE A 53 -15.17 10.51 -6.10
N GLY A 54 -14.56 11.58 -5.59
CA GLY A 54 -15.26 12.64 -4.85
C GLY A 54 -15.48 12.38 -3.37
N ILE A 55 -14.76 11.42 -2.77
CA ILE A 55 -14.77 11.23 -1.31
C ILE A 55 -13.83 12.26 -0.70
N ASP A 56 -14.41 13.20 0.04
CA ASP A 56 -13.67 14.23 0.77
C ASP A 56 -13.92 14.06 2.28
N PRO A 57 -12.97 13.47 3.02
CA PRO A 57 -13.11 13.26 4.47
C PRO A 57 -13.05 14.57 5.28
N GLU A 58 -12.68 15.69 4.67
CA GLU A 58 -12.69 17.01 5.29
C GLU A 58 -14.03 17.75 5.08
N ASP A 59 -14.92 17.20 4.26
CA ASP A 59 -16.25 17.77 4.06
C ASP A 59 -17.06 17.73 5.35
N ALA A 60 -17.78 18.82 5.66
CA ALA A 60 -18.60 18.94 6.88
C ALA A 60 -19.72 17.90 6.97
N ASP A 61 -20.19 17.40 5.84
CA ASP A 61 -21.24 16.39 5.75
C ASP A 61 -20.69 14.95 5.71
N PHE A 62 -19.37 14.78 5.78
CA PHE A 62 -18.74 13.47 5.77
C PHE A 62 -18.99 12.71 7.07
N ASP A 63 -19.57 11.51 6.96
CA ASP A 63 -19.78 10.62 8.11
C ASP A 63 -18.81 9.43 8.06
N ILE A 64 -17.81 9.48 8.92
CA ILE A 64 -16.78 8.45 9.05
C ILE A 64 -17.35 7.08 9.47
N ASN A 65 -18.53 7.06 10.08
CA ASN A 65 -19.18 5.83 10.54
C ASN A 65 -20.14 5.26 9.51
N SER A 66 -20.35 5.95 8.39
CA SER A 66 -21.20 5.48 7.32
C SER A 66 -20.62 4.27 6.62
N ASP A 67 -21.49 3.36 6.17
CA ASP A 67 -21.10 2.26 5.28
C ASP A 67 -21.04 2.69 3.82
N THR A 68 -21.41 3.92 3.53
CA THR A 68 -21.36 4.51 2.19
C THR A 68 -20.62 5.84 2.23
N PHE A 69 -19.80 6.07 1.23
CA PHE A 69 -19.09 7.32 1.00
C PHE A 69 -19.55 7.85 -0.36
N GLY A 70 -20.41 8.86 -0.37
CA GLY A 70 -21.06 9.28 -1.59
C GLY A 70 -21.96 8.16 -2.13
N THR A 71 -21.68 7.69 -3.35
CA THR A 71 -22.38 6.55 -3.98
C THR A 71 -21.64 5.22 -3.77
N GLU A 72 -20.46 5.25 -3.15
CA GLU A 72 -19.63 4.07 -2.97
C GLU A 72 -19.90 3.39 -1.63
N THR A 73 -19.92 2.07 -1.64
CA THR A 73 -19.97 1.25 -0.43
C THR A 73 -18.57 0.78 -0.06
N ILE A 74 -18.41 0.31 1.18
CA ILE A 74 -17.14 -0.30 1.62
C ILE A 74 -16.80 -1.50 0.74
N SER A 75 -17.80 -2.28 0.31
CA SER A 75 -17.60 -3.43 -0.58
C SER A 75 -17.02 -3.02 -1.93
N THR A 76 -17.54 -1.95 -2.54
CA THR A 76 -17.03 -1.47 -3.84
C THR A 76 -15.63 -0.88 -3.72
N LEU A 77 -15.35 -0.17 -2.63
CA LEU A 77 -14.01 0.35 -2.36
C LEU A 77 -13.01 -0.79 -2.14
N MET A 78 -13.41 -1.81 -1.40
CA MET A 78 -12.60 -3.00 -1.16
C MET A 78 -12.34 -3.79 -2.45
N GLU A 79 -13.37 -3.93 -3.29
CA GLU A 79 -13.22 -4.57 -4.61
C GLU A 79 -12.20 -3.84 -5.48
N TRP A 80 -12.23 -2.51 -5.50
CA TRP A 80 -11.24 -1.72 -6.21
C TRP A 80 -9.82 -1.99 -5.68
N CYS A 81 -9.63 -1.94 -4.36
CA CYS A 81 -8.34 -2.18 -3.73
C CYS A 81 -7.79 -3.57 -4.06
N LEU A 82 -8.59 -4.60 -3.86
CA LEU A 82 -8.17 -5.98 -4.14
C LEU A 82 -7.88 -6.22 -5.62
N THR A 83 -8.66 -5.61 -6.51
CA THR A 83 -8.41 -5.66 -7.95
C THR A 83 -7.06 -5.04 -8.30
N LYS A 84 -6.74 -3.90 -7.71
CA LYS A 84 -5.44 -3.25 -7.91
C LYS A 84 -4.28 -4.09 -7.41
N VAL A 85 -4.43 -4.70 -6.23
CA VAL A 85 -3.40 -5.61 -5.68
C VAL A 85 -3.17 -6.78 -6.64
N LEU A 86 -4.24 -7.43 -7.08
CA LEU A 86 -4.14 -8.66 -7.86
C LEU A 86 -3.72 -8.45 -9.31
N ARG A 87 -4.04 -7.29 -9.90
CA ARG A 87 -3.85 -7.04 -11.33
C ARG A 87 -2.70 -6.09 -11.67
N GLU A 88 -2.40 -5.14 -10.80
CA GLU A 88 -1.45 -4.07 -11.13
C GLU A 88 -0.25 -4.00 -10.21
N ALA A 89 -0.40 -4.34 -8.92
CA ALA A 89 0.68 -4.23 -7.96
C ALA A 89 1.77 -5.30 -8.18
N THR A 90 3.02 -4.88 -8.11
CA THR A 90 4.17 -5.80 -8.04
C THR A 90 4.63 -6.01 -6.61
N MET A 91 4.21 -5.17 -5.69
CA MET A 91 4.45 -5.29 -4.25
C MET A 91 3.39 -4.51 -3.46
N VAL A 92 3.24 -4.85 -2.20
CA VAL A 92 2.41 -4.13 -1.24
C VAL A 92 3.30 -3.53 -0.16
N ALA A 93 3.10 -2.25 0.15
CA ALA A 93 3.79 -1.57 1.25
C ALA A 93 2.79 -1.22 2.34
N LEU A 94 3.08 -1.63 3.56
CA LEU A 94 2.21 -1.49 4.73
C LEU A 94 2.61 -0.29 5.57
N MET A 95 1.64 0.59 5.80
CA MET A 95 1.79 1.73 6.69
C MET A 95 1.64 1.29 8.17
N PRO A 96 2.21 2.05 9.12
CA PRO A 96 2.00 1.80 10.54
C PRO A 96 0.51 1.69 10.90
N GLY A 97 0.18 0.73 11.76
CA GLY A 97 -1.21 0.46 12.17
C GLY A 97 -1.94 -0.56 11.29
N TRP A 98 -1.27 -1.13 10.31
CA TRP A 98 -1.87 -2.11 9.39
C TRP A 98 -2.46 -3.32 10.10
N GLU A 99 -1.89 -3.73 11.25
CA GLU A 99 -2.33 -4.92 12.01
C GLU A 99 -3.78 -4.78 12.51
N GLN A 100 -4.27 -3.56 12.68
CA GLN A 100 -5.63 -3.24 13.13
C GLN A 100 -6.58 -2.96 11.97
N SER A 101 -6.10 -2.96 10.74
CA SER A 101 -6.89 -2.64 9.56
C SER A 101 -7.40 -3.89 8.88
N LYS A 102 -8.72 -4.10 8.88
CA LYS A 102 -9.35 -5.23 8.19
C LYS A 102 -9.08 -5.20 6.69
N GLY A 103 -9.07 -4.01 6.09
CA GLY A 103 -8.75 -3.82 4.68
C GLY A 103 -7.32 -4.23 4.37
N ALA A 104 -6.36 -3.74 5.16
CA ALA A 104 -4.96 -4.10 4.98
C ALA A 104 -4.73 -5.61 5.14
N LEU A 105 -5.36 -6.24 6.12
CA LEU A 105 -5.24 -7.70 6.32
C LEU A 105 -5.79 -8.48 5.12
N ALA A 106 -6.88 -8.03 4.50
CA ALA A 106 -7.42 -8.65 3.30
C ALA A 106 -6.48 -8.48 2.10
N GLU A 107 -5.90 -7.31 1.93
CA GLU A 107 -4.93 -7.01 0.87
C GLU A 107 -3.65 -7.83 1.01
N ILE A 108 -3.16 -8.01 2.24
CA ILE A 108 -2.02 -8.89 2.55
C ILE A 108 -2.32 -10.34 2.17
N ALA A 109 -3.50 -10.84 2.55
CA ALA A 109 -3.90 -12.21 2.25
C ALA A 109 -3.98 -12.44 0.73
N ALA A 110 -4.57 -11.50 0.00
CA ALA A 110 -4.65 -11.56 -1.45
C ALA A 110 -3.26 -11.54 -2.11
N ALA A 111 -2.39 -10.64 -1.67
CA ALA A 111 -1.02 -10.54 -2.18
C ALA A 111 -0.24 -11.83 -1.96
N LYS A 112 -0.28 -12.36 -0.74
CA LYS A 112 0.40 -13.63 -0.40
C LYS A 112 -0.14 -14.79 -1.21
N ALA A 113 -1.44 -14.86 -1.45
CA ALA A 113 -2.07 -15.95 -2.18
C ALA A 113 -1.55 -16.07 -3.63
N VAL A 114 -1.15 -14.96 -4.24
CA VAL A 114 -0.64 -14.93 -5.62
C VAL A 114 0.87 -14.65 -5.71
N GLY A 115 1.57 -14.61 -4.56
CA GLY A 115 3.02 -14.46 -4.51
C GLY A 115 3.54 -13.05 -4.71
N ILE A 116 2.72 -12.04 -4.45
CA ILE A 116 3.16 -10.64 -4.47
C ILE A 116 3.86 -10.34 -3.14
N PRO A 117 5.11 -9.83 -3.16
CA PRO A 117 5.83 -9.51 -1.93
C PRO A 117 5.16 -8.39 -1.14
N VAL A 118 5.21 -8.52 0.18
CA VAL A 118 4.64 -7.56 1.13
C VAL A 118 5.76 -7.01 2.01
N PHE A 119 5.83 -5.69 2.09
CA PHE A 119 6.82 -4.96 2.89
C PHE A 119 6.14 -4.11 3.94
N GLU A 120 6.78 -3.95 5.10
CA GLU A 120 6.43 -2.93 6.08
C GLU A 120 7.27 -1.67 5.83
N ILE A 121 6.62 -0.51 5.95
CA ILE A 121 7.32 0.77 5.89
C ILE A 121 7.94 1.06 7.26
N ASP A 122 9.27 1.19 7.28
CA ASP A 122 10.05 1.69 8.40
C ASP A 122 10.54 3.09 8.07
N ARG A 123 9.72 4.07 8.32
CA ARG A 123 10.04 5.45 7.94
C ARG A 123 11.10 6.12 8.80
N PRO A 124 11.20 5.88 10.13
CA PRO A 124 12.36 6.37 10.88
C PRO A 124 13.70 5.91 10.29
N GLY A 125 13.75 4.69 9.73
CA GLY A 125 14.91 4.17 9.00
C GLY A 125 14.86 4.38 7.50
N GLU A 126 13.77 4.97 6.97
CA GLU A 126 13.53 5.18 5.53
C GLU A 126 13.73 3.91 4.69
N ARG A 127 13.12 2.81 5.12
CA ARG A 127 13.30 1.49 4.53
C ARG A 127 11.97 0.80 4.28
N LEU A 128 11.99 -0.18 3.38
CA LEU A 128 10.93 -1.16 3.23
C LEU A 128 11.45 -2.52 3.70
N LEU A 129 10.82 -3.08 4.72
CA LEU A 129 11.21 -4.34 5.32
C LEU A 129 10.32 -5.47 4.78
N LEU A 130 10.94 -6.47 4.16
CA LEU A 130 10.21 -7.62 3.62
C LEU A 130 9.52 -8.39 4.73
N LEU A 131 8.21 -8.51 4.67
CA LEU A 131 7.39 -9.19 5.67
C LEU A 131 7.18 -10.68 5.34
N SER A 132 7.13 -11.02 4.05
CA SER A 132 6.82 -12.39 3.62
C SER A 132 8.11 -13.24 3.52
N ALA A 133 8.22 -14.26 4.37
CA ALA A 133 9.37 -15.17 4.40
C ALA A 133 9.43 -16.13 3.20
N HIS A 134 8.36 -16.22 2.41
CA HIS A 134 8.26 -17.17 1.30
C HIS A 134 8.51 -16.54 -0.07
N VAL A 135 8.85 -15.26 -0.11
CA VAL A 135 9.11 -14.55 -1.36
C VAL A 135 10.55 -14.05 -1.36
N THR A 136 11.28 -14.42 -2.36
CA THR A 136 12.60 -13.85 -2.62
C THR A 136 12.43 -12.70 -3.60
N VAL A 137 12.86 -11.52 -3.20
CA VAL A 137 12.86 -10.33 -4.05
C VAL A 137 14.27 -10.19 -4.63
N LYS A 138 14.36 -10.21 -5.94
CA LYS A 138 15.60 -9.91 -6.65
C LYS A 138 15.46 -8.57 -7.34
N LEU A 139 16.41 -7.70 -7.12
CA LEU A 139 16.54 -6.46 -7.87
C LEU A 139 17.48 -6.71 -9.02
N ASN A 140 17.08 -6.35 -10.21
CA ASN A 140 17.96 -6.40 -11.37
C ASN A 140 19.15 -5.45 -11.14
N ASP A 141 20.30 -5.77 -11.75
CA ASP A 141 21.60 -5.11 -11.52
C ASP A 141 21.67 -3.62 -11.85
N THR A 142 20.56 -2.93 -11.91
CA THR A 142 20.56 -1.49 -12.12
C THR A 142 20.91 -0.80 -10.81
N PRO A 143 21.97 -0.03 -10.72
CA PRO A 143 22.24 0.78 -9.55
C PRO A 143 21.09 1.77 -9.38
N SER A 144 20.27 1.53 -8.39
CA SER A 144 19.08 2.33 -8.12
C SER A 144 19.04 2.72 -6.65
N PRO A 145 18.67 3.97 -6.34
CA PRO A 145 18.40 4.36 -4.96
C PRO A 145 17.33 3.50 -4.30
N VAL A 146 16.45 2.89 -5.09
CA VAL A 146 15.40 1.99 -4.64
C VAL A 146 15.95 0.74 -3.96
N ALA A 147 17.03 0.16 -4.47
CA ALA A 147 17.66 -1.01 -3.86
C ALA A 147 18.12 -0.75 -2.42
N MET A 148 18.39 0.48 -2.07
CA MET A 148 18.86 0.87 -0.74
C MET A 148 17.75 0.88 0.30
N ILE A 149 16.50 1.00 -0.10
CA ILE A 149 15.36 1.01 0.83
C ILE A 149 14.67 -0.35 0.97
N LEU A 150 14.94 -1.29 0.06
CA LEU A 150 14.39 -2.65 0.13
C LEU A 150 15.31 -3.53 0.95
N MET A 151 14.84 -3.98 2.11
CA MET A 151 15.65 -4.78 3.03
C MET A 151 14.89 -6.01 3.53
N PRO A 152 15.58 -7.13 3.80
CA PRO A 152 14.95 -8.22 4.53
C PRO A 152 14.58 -7.78 5.93
N ARG A 153 13.54 -8.37 6.49
CA ARG A 153 13.20 -8.16 7.90
C ARG A 153 14.32 -8.73 8.77
N ASP A 154 14.64 -8.05 9.87
CA ASP A 154 15.66 -8.51 10.81
C ASP A 154 15.34 -9.92 11.30
N GLY A 155 16.34 -10.80 11.26
CA GLY A 155 16.21 -12.20 11.64
C GLY A 155 15.67 -13.12 10.53
N ALA A 156 15.47 -12.60 9.34
CA ALA A 156 15.06 -13.40 8.19
C ALA A 156 16.27 -14.02 7.47
#